data_f7dedbf2eac33ed71cd58bcfd2dbd13b
#
_entry.id   f7dedbf2eac33ed71cd58bcfd2dbd13b
#
_cell.length_a   1.000
_cell.length_b   1.000
_cell.length_c   1.000
_cell.angle_alpha   90.00
_cell.angle_beta   90.00
_cell.angle_gamma   90.00
#
_symmetry.space_group_name_H-M   'P 1'
#
loop_
_entity.id
_entity.type
_entity.pdbx_description
1 polymer ?
#
loop_
_entity_poly.entity_id
_entity_poly.type
_entity_poly.pdbx_seq_one_letter_code
_entity_poly.pdbx_strand_id
1 'polypeptide(L)'
;MFLLLALIYLIFISLGLPDSLFGAAWPVMHVDFNVNESFASIYMIITAVGSGGVSFIAGPLIRKFGTGKVTVVSILLTAVGMLVIGFSVHIAMAICGSILMGFGAGAIDTGLNNYVSTHYKARHMNWLHAFWGVGVTLSPIIMGAFLDQNNNWRGGYRCVSYIQFAIFAASLFSLPLFKKYEHSVTVETLDGEVPDISAEENENTTKEQAEEDGETPKKKKPAIFEILKIKGVAWAVLSLGLYVSMEFLIGTWGASYAVNTKGVSPADAARWVSLYFGGIMAGRVISGFISYKFDDKVLIRLGIVVMTIGMIVFALPIGKYSLAGLLLIGAGFGPVFPSTIHAVPFRFGTKYSADITGIQMGGSYAIGWAVQLTFGFVAQKVGFSFVPYLLLAFAAALLIVSEITNKVTAKHKVATEQIS
;
A
#
# COMPACT_ATOMS: atom_id res chain seq x y z
N MET A 1 -21.06 -14.89 -8.09
CA MET A 1 -20.35 -14.18 -7.00
C MET A 1 -18.94 -14.75 -6.72
N PHE A 2 -18.76 -16.07 -6.50
CA PHE A 2 -17.44 -16.66 -6.24
C PHE A 2 -16.42 -16.44 -7.38
N LEU A 3 -16.81 -16.63 -8.64
CA LEU A 3 -15.92 -16.43 -9.80
C LEU A 3 -15.44 -14.98 -9.93
N LEU A 4 -16.32 -14.00 -9.69
CA LEU A 4 -15.93 -12.58 -9.70
C LEU A 4 -14.93 -12.25 -8.59
N LEU A 5 -15.13 -12.81 -7.38
CA LEU A 5 -14.21 -12.64 -6.27
C LEU A 5 -12.82 -13.24 -6.56
N ALA A 6 -12.78 -14.45 -7.12
CA ALA A 6 -11.52 -15.09 -7.54
C ALA A 6 -10.78 -14.24 -8.58
N LEU A 7 -11.52 -13.64 -9.51
CA LEU A 7 -10.95 -12.74 -10.52
C LEU A 7 -10.42 -11.45 -9.88
N ILE A 8 -11.15 -10.85 -8.94
CA ILE A 8 -10.69 -9.68 -8.19
C ILE A 8 -9.38 -10.00 -7.46
N TYR A 9 -9.24 -11.18 -6.86
CA TYR A 9 -7.98 -11.60 -6.23
C TYR A 9 -6.86 -11.76 -7.25
N LEU A 10 -7.13 -12.32 -8.43
CA LEU A 10 -6.15 -12.40 -9.52
C LEU A 10 -5.69 -11.00 -9.98
N ILE A 11 -6.62 -10.05 -10.06
CA ILE A 11 -6.30 -8.65 -10.41
C ILE A 11 -5.43 -8.02 -9.33
N PHE A 12 -5.60 -8.36 -8.05
CA PHE A 12 -4.72 -7.88 -6.98
C PHE A 12 -3.31 -8.49 -7.01
N ILE A 13 -3.16 -9.74 -7.45
CA ILE A 13 -1.83 -10.27 -7.78
C ILE A 13 -1.20 -9.41 -8.88
N SER A 14 -1.97 -9.10 -9.92
CA SER A 14 -1.49 -8.27 -11.02
C SER A 14 -1.13 -6.83 -10.58
N LEU A 15 -1.81 -6.27 -9.60
CA LEU A 15 -1.46 -4.98 -9.02
C LEU A 15 -0.13 -5.04 -8.27
N GLY A 16 0.14 -6.13 -7.55
CA GLY A 16 1.38 -6.31 -6.79
C GLY A 16 2.62 -6.56 -7.67
N LEU A 17 2.45 -7.13 -8.85
CA LEU A 17 3.59 -7.47 -9.73
C LEU A 17 4.47 -6.26 -10.10
N PRO A 18 3.96 -5.08 -10.50
CA PRO A 18 4.78 -3.92 -10.83
C PRO A 18 5.41 -3.24 -9.61
N ASP A 19 4.82 -3.32 -8.42
CA ASP A 19 5.20 -2.52 -7.26
C ASP A 19 6.62 -2.80 -6.76
N SER A 20 7.10 -4.03 -6.84
CA SER A 20 8.44 -4.44 -6.38
C SER A 20 9.46 -4.64 -7.50
N LEU A 21 9.02 -4.57 -8.76
CA LEU A 21 9.85 -4.87 -9.92
C LEU A 21 10.97 -3.85 -10.12
N PHE A 22 10.65 -2.56 -9.92
CA PHE A 22 11.60 -1.47 -10.10
C PHE A 22 12.79 -1.58 -9.13
N GLY A 23 12.52 -1.72 -7.83
CA GLY A 23 13.59 -1.81 -6.83
C GLY A 23 14.50 -3.01 -7.05
N ALA A 24 13.96 -4.15 -7.52
CA ALA A 24 14.74 -5.33 -7.86
C ALA A 24 15.64 -5.13 -9.10
N ALA A 25 15.18 -4.38 -10.10
CA ALA A 25 15.90 -4.15 -11.35
C ALA A 25 16.88 -2.98 -11.28
N TRP A 26 16.67 -2.01 -10.39
CA TRP A 26 17.35 -0.72 -10.38
C TRP A 26 18.89 -0.79 -10.29
N PRO A 27 19.50 -1.72 -9.52
CA PRO A 27 20.96 -1.84 -9.48
C PRO A 27 21.61 -2.04 -10.85
N VAL A 28 20.88 -2.60 -11.82
CA VAL A 28 21.34 -2.81 -13.19
C VAL A 28 20.82 -1.71 -14.11
N MET A 29 19.57 -1.28 -13.94
CA MET A 29 18.92 -0.29 -14.81
C MET A 29 19.67 1.04 -14.82
N HIS A 30 20.10 1.55 -13.66
CA HIS A 30 20.77 2.85 -13.59
C HIS A 30 22.12 2.85 -14.30
N VAL A 31 22.86 1.73 -14.24
CA VAL A 31 24.13 1.56 -14.95
C VAL A 31 23.89 1.52 -16.46
N ASP A 32 22.90 0.76 -16.90
CA ASP A 32 22.56 0.58 -18.30
C ASP A 32 22.01 1.86 -18.95
N PHE A 33 21.30 2.69 -18.20
CA PHE A 33 20.88 4.02 -18.64
C PHE A 33 21.94 5.12 -18.45
N ASN A 34 23.07 4.79 -17.84
CA ASN A 34 24.14 5.74 -17.52
C ASN A 34 23.62 6.94 -16.69
N VAL A 35 22.81 6.67 -15.68
CA VAL A 35 22.28 7.66 -14.72
C VAL A 35 22.76 7.36 -13.31
N ASN A 36 22.78 8.40 -12.47
CA ASN A 36 23.13 8.22 -11.06
C ASN A 36 22.11 7.35 -10.35
N GLU A 37 22.54 6.55 -9.39
CA GLU A 37 21.67 5.65 -8.62
C GLU A 37 20.56 6.41 -7.89
N SER A 38 20.82 7.65 -7.42
CA SER A 38 19.84 8.55 -6.80
C SER A 38 18.62 8.87 -7.68
N PHE A 39 18.73 8.66 -9.00
CA PHE A 39 17.62 8.91 -9.92
C PHE A 39 16.40 8.02 -9.65
N ALA A 40 16.57 6.90 -8.92
CA ALA A 40 15.44 6.09 -8.42
C ALA A 40 14.42 6.91 -7.64
N SER A 41 14.89 7.86 -6.82
CA SER A 41 13.98 8.72 -6.05
C SER A 41 13.07 9.56 -6.95
N ILE A 42 13.63 10.11 -8.04
CA ILE A 42 12.88 10.91 -9.02
C ILE A 42 11.87 10.02 -9.76
N TYR A 43 12.34 8.85 -10.23
CA TYR A 43 11.49 7.88 -10.91
C TYR A 43 10.29 7.45 -10.06
N MET A 44 10.53 7.11 -8.79
CA MET A 44 9.48 6.69 -7.87
C MET A 44 8.47 7.80 -7.57
N ILE A 45 8.91 9.06 -7.43
CA ILE A 45 8.00 10.19 -7.23
C ILE A 45 7.12 10.42 -8.45
N ILE A 46 7.67 10.35 -9.66
CA ILE A 46 6.89 10.50 -10.90
C ILE A 46 5.78 9.43 -10.96
N THR A 47 6.12 8.17 -10.67
CA THR A 47 5.15 7.07 -10.61
C THR A 47 4.09 7.31 -9.52
N ALA A 48 4.51 7.74 -8.35
CA ALA A 48 3.64 8.01 -7.20
C ALA A 48 2.66 9.16 -7.46
N VAL A 49 3.13 10.24 -8.09
CA VAL A 49 2.27 11.38 -8.50
C VAL A 49 1.25 10.93 -9.55
N GLY A 50 1.66 10.07 -10.48
CA GLY A 50 0.75 9.47 -11.46
C GLY A 50 -0.35 8.65 -10.80
N SER A 51 0.01 7.76 -9.89
CA SER A 51 -0.93 6.90 -9.16
C SER A 51 -1.85 7.72 -8.24
N GLY A 52 -1.28 8.61 -7.44
CA GLY A 52 -2.05 9.49 -6.55
C GLY A 52 -3.00 10.41 -7.31
N GLY A 53 -2.54 11.01 -8.42
CA GLY A 53 -3.36 11.90 -9.25
C GLY A 53 -4.60 11.19 -9.80
N VAL A 54 -4.43 9.96 -10.30
CA VAL A 54 -5.56 9.18 -10.82
C VAL A 54 -6.49 8.72 -9.70
N SER A 55 -5.99 8.40 -8.52
CA SER A 55 -6.83 8.02 -7.37
C SER A 55 -7.86 9.09 -7.03
N PHE A 56 -7.53 10.38 -7.15
CA PHE A 56 -8.50 11.47 -6.92
C PHE A 56 -9.65 11.51 -7.94
N ILE A 57 -9.39 11.12 -9.20
CA ILE A 57 -10.40 11.10 -10.26
C ILE A 57 -11.04 9.72 -10.47
N ALA A 58 -10.55 8.69 -9.79
CA ALA A 58 -11.05 7.32 -9.92
C ALA A 58 -12.54 7.21 -9.57
N GLY A 59 -12.99 7.87 -8.51
CA GLY A 59 -14.41 7.88 -8.13
C GLY A 59 -15.35 8.39 -9.24
N PRO A 60 -15.15 9.58 -9.80
CA PRO A 60 -15.87 10.06 -10.98
C PRO A 60 -15.82 9.11 -12.18
N LEU A 61 -14.64 8.52 -12.48
CA LEU A 61 -14.49 7.57 -13.59
C LEU A 61 -15.32 6.30 -13.36
N ILE A 62 -15.28 5.76 -12.14
CA ILE A 62 -16.05 4.57 -11.76
C ILE A 62 -17.55 4.82 -11.87
N ARG A 63 -18.05 5.97 -11.36
CA ARG A 63 -19.47 6.34 -11.49
C ARG A 63 -19.91 6.47 -12.94
N LYS A 64 -19.05 6.96 -13.83
CA LYS A 64 -19.38 7.18 -15.26
C LYS A 64 -19.28 5.90 -16.10
N PHE A 65 -18.26 5.06 -15.86
CA PHE A 65 -17.93 3.93 -16.74
C PHE A 65 -18.15 2.55 -16.10
N GLY A 66 -18.37 2.50 -14.78
CA GLY A 66 -18.45 1.27 -13.96
C GLY A 66 -17.09 0.74 -13.54
N THR A 67 -17.06 0.03 -12.41
CA THR A 67 -15.82 -0.52 -11.82
C THR A 67 -15.09 -1.46 -12.78
N GLY A 68 -15.83 -2.35 -13.46
CA GLY A 68 -15.24 -3.34 -14.36
C GLY A 68 -14.46 -2.71 -15.51
N LYS A 69 -15.04 -1.72 -16.21
CA LYS A 69 -14.35 -1.05 -17.35
C LYS A 69 -13.13 -0.27 -16.90
N VAL A 70 -13.24 0.48 -15.81
CA VAL A 70 -12.11 1.24 -15.26
C VAL A 70 -10.97 0.28 -14.90
N THR A 71 -11.26 -0.82 -14.23
CA THR A 71 -10.27 -1.85 -13.86
C THR A 71 -9.58 -2.45 -15.10
N VAL A 72 -10.34 -2.84 -16.12
CA VAL A 72 -9.77 -3.43 -17.34
C VAL A 72 -8.84 -2.47 -18.08
N VAL A 73 -9.26 -1.20 -18.25
CA VAL A 73 -8.41 -0.18 -18.88
C VAL A 73 -7.15 0.07 -18.06
N SER A 74 -7.26 0.05 -16.75
CA SER A 74 -6.14 0.24 -15.83
C SER A 74 -5.13 -0.90 -15.88
N ILE A 75 -5.57 -2.16 -15.99
CA ILE A 75 -4.68 -3.31 -16.20
C ILE A 75 -3.95 -3.16 -17.55
N LEU A 76 -4.65 -2.71 -18.59
CA LEU A 76 -4.02 -2.46 -19.88
C LEU A 76 -2.93 -1.37 -19.78
N LEU A 77 -3.20 -0.27 -19.06
CA LEU A 77 -2.22 0.81 -18.85
C LEU A 77 -0.98 0.30 -18.10
N THR A 78 -1.14 -0.51 -17.06
CA THR A 78 0.00 -1.11 -16.35
C THR A 78 0.77 -2.07 -17.24
N ALA A 79 0.09 -2.91 -18.02
CA ALA A 79 0.72 -3.84 -18.96
C ALA A 79 1.55 -3.10 -20.03
N VAL A 80 0.94 -2.09 -20.67
CA VAL A 80 1.62 -1.25 -21.68
C VAL A 80 2.78 -0.48 -21.05
N GLY A 81 2.59 0.10 -19.86
CA GLY A 81 3.64 0.82 -19.14
C GLY A 81 4.87 -0.05 -18.90
N MET A 82 4.68 -1.28 -18.39
CA MET A 82 5.78 -2.24 -18.21
C MET A 82 6.40 -2.68 -19.53
N LEU A 83 5.60 -2.83 -20.60
CA LEU A 83 6.13 -3.17 -21.91
C LEU A 83 7.03 -2.04 -22.45
N VAL A 84 6.60 -0.78 -22.31
CA VAL A 84 7.40 0.40 -22.68
C VAL A 84 8.72 0.42 -21.91
N ILE A 85 8.69 0.16 -20.59
CA ILE A 85 9.92 0.05 -19.78
C ILE A 85 10.78 -1.11 -20.28
N GLY A 86 10.20 -2.28 -20.57
CA GLY A 86 10.91 -3.46 -21.07
C GLY A 86 11.55 -3.32 -22.45
N PHE A 87 11.17 -2.30 -23.23
CA PHE A 87 11.78 -1.95 -24.50
C PHE A 87 12.55 -0.62 -24.45
N SER A 88 12.64 0.01 -23.28
CA SER A 88 13.30 1.30 -23.15
C SER A 88 14.80 1.22 -23.43
N VAL A 89 15.28 2.10 -24.29
CA VAL A 89 16.70 2.29 -24.59
C VAL A 89 17.25 3.54 -23.88
N HIS A 90 16.35 4.38 -23.36
CA HIS A 90 16.68 5.62 -22.69
C HIS A 90 15.80 5.83 -21.46
N ILE A 91 16.35 6.45 -20.42
CA ILE A 91 15.62 6.68 -19.14
C ILE A 91 14.31 7.44 -19.34
N ALA A 92 14.25 8.39 -20.28
CA ALA A 92 13.02 9.13 -20.57
C ALA A 92 11.87 8.21 -21.03
N MET A 93 12.17 7.17 -21.82
CA MET A 93 11.18 6.18 -22.24
C MET A 93 10.71 5.34 -21.07
N ALA A 94 11.61 4.97 -20.15
CA ALA A 94 11.24 4.28 -18.92
C ALA A 94 10.34 5.14 -18.03
N ILE A 95 10.58 6.45 -17.94
CA ILE A 95 9.73 7.41 -17.23
C ILE A 95 8.33 7.46 -17.86
N CYS A 96 8.22 7.55 -19.19
CA CYS A 96 6.92 7.50 -19.86
C CYS A 96 6.14 6.22 -19.53
N GLY A 97 6.83 5.07 -19.51
CA GLY A 97 6.25 3.80 -19.10
C GLY A 97 5.79 3.80 -17.65
N SER A 98 6.57 4.43 -16.74
CA SER A 98 6.22 4.50 -15.32
C SER A 98 5.01 5.39 -15.04
N ILE A 99 4.81 6.46 -15.81
CA ILE A 99 3.61 7.31 -15.73
C ILE A 99 2.36 6.50 -16.12
N LEU A 100 2.42 5.75 -17.22
CA LEU A 100 1.31 4.87 -17.64
C LEU A 100 1.00 3.81 -16.57
N MET A 101 2.04 3.21 -16.01
CA MET A 101 1.95 2.23 -14.94
C MET A 101 1.30 2.83 -13.68
N GLY A 102 1.74 4.03 -13.27
CA GLY A 102 1.18 4.75 -12.13
C GLY A 102 -0.32 5.06 -12.33
N PHE A 103 -0.72 5.53 -13.50
CA PHE A 103 -2.11 5.79 -13.82
C PHE A 103 -2.99 4.54 -13.72
N GLY A 104 -2.51 3.41 -14.22
CA GLY A 104 -3.22 2.15 -14.11
C GLY A 104 -3.33 1.69 -12.65
N ALA A 105 -2.23 1.66 -11.90
CA ALA A 105 -2.20 1.17 -10.53
C ALA A 105 -3.16 1.94 -9.61
N GLY A 106 -3.15 3.28 -9.66
CA GLY A 106 -3.98 4.12 -8.78
C GLY A 106 -5.49 3.92 -8.98
N ALA A 107 -5.93 3.69 -10.21
CA ALA A 107 -7.35 3.48 -10.49
C ALA A 107 -7.83 2.06 -10.11
N ILE A 108 -6.99 1.02 -10.28
CA ILE A 108 -7.30 -0.35 -9.85
C ILE A 108 -7.45 -0.39 -8.33
N ASP A 109 -6.45 0.14 -7.62
CA ASP A 109 -6.42 0.11 -6.16
C ASP A 109 -7.67 0.79 -5.57
N THR A 110 -7.95 2.03 -5.98
CA THR A 110 -9.13 2.76 -5.50
C THR A 110 -10.44 2.05 -5.88
N GLY A 111 -10.55 1.56 -7.12
CA GLY A 111 -11.78 0.96 -7.63
C GLY A 111 -12.14 -0.34 -6.98
N LEU A 112 -11.19 -1.26 -6.88
CA LEU A 112 -11.46 -2.60 -6.33
C LEU A 112 -11.54 -2.60 -4.80
N ASN A 113 -10.76 -1.77 -4.09
CA ASN A 113 -10.93 -1.61 -2.65
C ASN A 113 -12.34 -1.10 -2.31
N ASN A 114 -12.83 -0.09 -3.03
CA ASN A 114 -14.19 0.39 -2.87
C ASN A 114 -15.23 -0.70 -3.21
N TYR A 115 -15.05 -1.42 -4.32
CA TYR A 115 -15.97 -2.48 -4.72
C TYR A 115 -16.05 -3.61 -3.67
N VAL A 116 -14.90 -4.07 -3.16
CA VAL A 116 -14.86 -5.15 -2.16
C VAL A 116 -15.41 -4.68 -0.81
N SER A 117 -15.14 -3.46 -0.40
CA SER A 117 -15.67 -2.91 0.86
C SER A 117 -17.19 -2.78 0.87
N THR A 118 -17.80 -2.52 -0.29
CA THR A 118 -19.27 -2.33 -0.42
C THR A 118 -20.04 -3.63 -0.69
N HIS A 119 -19.39 -4.65 -1.30
CA HIS A 119 -20.10 -5.85 -1.76
C HIS A 119 -19.71 -7.14 -0.99
N TYR A 120 -18.65 -7.10 -0.18
CA TYR A 120 -18.11 -8.29 0.49
C TYR A 120 -17.81 -8.04 1.96
N LYS A 121 -17.76 -9.12 2.76
CA LYS A 121 -17.40 -9.06 4.18
C LYS A 121 -15.94 -8.66 4.37
N ALA A 122 -15.62 -8.03 5.50
CA ALA A 122 -14.28 -7.54 5.85
C ALA A 122 -13.15 -8.57 5.66
N ARG A 123 -13.41 -9.88 5.87
CA ARG A 123 -12.43 -10.95 5.61
C ARG A 123 -11.91 -10.98 4.18
N HIS A 124 -12.74 -10.59 3.18
CA HIS A 124 -12.33 -10.59 1.78
C HIS A 124 -11.39 -9.43 1.45
N MET A 125 -11.48 -8.33 2.20
CA MET A 125 -10.51 -7.24 2.11
C MET A 125 -9.11 -7.70 2.57
N ASN A 126 -9.03 -8.46 3.66
CA ASN A 126 -7.74 -9.02 4.12
C ASN A 126 -7.15 -10.00 3.09
N TRP A 127 -7.97 -10.87 2.51
CA TRP A 127 -7.53 -11.76 1.43
C TRP A 127 -7.08 -11.00 0.19
N LEU A 128 -7.76 -9.93 -0.18
CA LEU A 128 -7.39 -9.05 -1.30
C LEU A 128 -5.93 -8.58 -1.15
N HIS A 129 -5.58 -8.03 0.02
CA HIS A 129 -4.22 -7.57 0.29
C HIS A 129 -3.20 -8.71 0.45
N ALA A 130 -3.63 -9.90 0.86
CA ALA A 130 -2.77 -11.09 0.86
C ALA A 130 -2.41 -11.51 -0.58
N PHE A 131 -3.35 -11.46 -1.53
CA PHE A 131 -3.09 -11.74 -2.94
C PHE A 131 -2.22 -10.68 -3.61
N TRP A 132 -2.33 -9.40 -3.23
CA TRP A 132 -1.34 -8.38 -3.60
C TRP A 132 0.06 -8.79 -3.12
N GLY A 133 0.17 -9.28 -1.88
CA GLY A 133 1.41 -9.82 -1.31
C GLY A 133 2.05 -10.93 -2.14
N VAL A 134 1.25 -11.78 -2.78
CA VAL A 134 1.76 -12.79 -3.73
C VAL A 134 2.43 -12.11 -4.93
N GLY A 135 1.80 -11.09 -5.52
CA GLY A 135 2.33 -10.35 -6.66
C GLY A 135 3.68 -9.70 -6.37
N VAL A 136 3.76 -8.94 -5.27
CA VAL A 136 5.02 -8.24 -4.88
C VAL A 136 6.13 -9.21 -4.48
N THR A 137 5.80 -10.43 -4.07
CA THR A 137 6.80 -11.48 -3.75
C THR A 137 7.30 -12.16 -5.01
N LEU A 138 6.43 -12.47 -5.97
CA LEU A 138 6.79 -13.18 -7.20
C LEU A 138 7.63 -12.32 -8.15
N SER A 139 7.35 -11.03 -8.21
CA SER A 139 7.97 -10.11 -9.16
C SER A 139 9.50 -10.04 -9.05
N PRO A 140 10.12 -9.86 -7.86
CA PRO A 140 11.57 -9.89 -7.75
C PRO A 140 12.19 -11.27 -8.03
N ILE A 141 11.44 -12.37 -7.82
CA ILE A 141 11.90 -13.72 -8.18
C ILE A 141 12.00 -13.84 -9.70
N ILE A 142 10.95 -13.39 -10.42
CA ILE A 142 10.96 -13.34 -11.88
C ILE A 142 12.12 -12.46 -12.37
N MET A 143 12.26 -11.26 -11.82
CA MET A 143 13.36 -10.36 -12.18
C MET A 143 14.71 -11.00 -11.93
N GLY A 144 14.93 -11.65 -10.79
CA GLY A 144 16.16 -12.35 -10.46
C GLY A 144 16.53 -13.42 -11.49
N ALA A 145 15.56 -14.20 -11.97
CA ALA A 145 15.79 -15.20 -13.01
C ALA A 145 16.23 -14.60 -14.35
N PHE A 146 15.76 -13.40 -14.70
CA PHE A 146 16.24 -12.69 -15.90
C PHE A 146 17.58 -11.99 -15.67
N LEU A 147 17.86 -11.51 -14.46
CA LEU A 147 19.14 -10.92 -14.11
C LEU A 147 20.30 -11.96 -14.13
N ASP A 148 20.01 -13.23 -13.84
CA ASP A 148 20.96 -14.33 -14.04
C ASP A 148 21.36 -14.51 -15.53
N GLN A 149 20.51 -14.06 -16.45
CA GLN A 149 20.75 -14.12 -17.89
C GLN A 149 21.36 -12.81 -18.39
N ASN A 150 22.65 -12.60 -18.10
CA ASN A 150 23.39 -11.39 -18.54
C ASN A 150 22.75 -10.04 -18.12
N ASN A 151 22.22 -9.98 -16.88
CA ASN A 151 21.56 -8.78 -16.36
C ASN A 151 20.37 -8.29 -17.22
N ASN A 152 19.61 -9.20 -17.81
CA ASN A 152 18.53 -8.91 -18.75
C ASN A 152 17.27 -8.37 -18.03
N TRP A 153 17.39 -7.26 -17.32
CA TRP A 153 16.26 -6.62 -16.62
C TRP A 153 15.10 -6.27 -17.56
N ARG A 154 15.38 -5.92 -18.81
CA ARG A 154 14.34 -5.67 -19.83
C ARG A 154 13.49 -6.90 -20.09
N GLY A 155 14.12 -8.09 -20.12
CA GLY A 155 13.43 -9.37 -20.21
C GLY A 155 12.48 -9.60 -19.04
N GLY A 156 12.90 -9.26 -17.81
CA GLY A 156 12.07 -9.32 -16.61
C GLY A 156 10.82 -8.46 -16.73
N TYR A 157 10.94 -7.20 -17.14
CA TYR A 157 9.80 -6.31 -17.38
C TYR A 157 8.86 -6.83 -18.47
N ARG A 158 9.41 -7.32 -19.59
CA ARG A 158 8.60 -7.90 -20.69
C ARG A 158 7.83 -9.13 -20.23
N CYS A 159 8.47 -10.02 -19.47
CA CYS A 159 7.83 -11.21 -18.91
C CYS A 159 6.62 -10.83 -18.03
N VAL A 160 6.83 -9.93 -17.08
CA VAL A 160 5.74 -9.47 -16.21
C VAL A 160 4.66 -8.72 -16.99
N SER A 161 5.03 -7.94 -18.01
CA SER A 161 4.08 -7.29 -18.92
C SER A 161 3.20 -8.32 -19.64
N TYR A 162 3.78 -9.43 -20.15
CA TYR A 162 3.00 -10.49 -20.82
C TYR A 162 2.03 -11.18 -19.85
N ILE A 163 2.43 -11.40 -18.60
CA ILE A 163 1.53 -11.90 -17.56
C ILE A 163 0.38 -10.91 -17.36
N GLN A 164 0.66 -9.60 -17.31
CA GLN A 164 -0.37 -8.57 -17.20
C GLN A 164 -1.32 -8.54 -18.40
N PHE A 165 -0.82 -8.73 -19.63
CA PHE A 165 -1.68 -8.85 -20.80
C PHE A 165 -2.58 -10.09 -20.75
N ALA A 166 -2.09 -11.21 -20.21
CA ALA A 166 -2.93 -12.40 -20.00
C ALA A 166 -4.05 -12.13 -18.97
N ILE A 167 -3.72 -11.42 -17.87
CA ILE A 167 -4.71 -11.02 -16.86
C ILE A 167 -5.69 -9.99 -17.44
N PHE A 168 -5.21 -9.05 -18.24
CA PHE A 168 -6.07 -8.12 -19.00
C PHE A 168 -7.07 -8.87 -19.87
N ALA A 169 -6.62 -9.84 -20.67
CA ALA A 169 -7.49 -10.64 -21.51
C ALA A 169 -8.54 -11.42 -20.68
N ALA A 170 -8.12 -12.03 -19.57
CA ALA A 170 -9.03 -12.70 -18.65
C ALA A 170 -10.07 -11.73 -18.06
N SER A 171 -9.63 -10.50 -17.70
CA SER A 171 -10.49 -9.46 -17.14
C SER A 171 -11.50 -8.91 -18.15
N LEU A 172 -11.17 -8.88 -19.46
CA LEU A 172 -12.12 -8.51 -20.52
C LEU A 172 -13.32 -9.46 -20.56
N PHE A 173 -13.07 -10.76 -20.48
CA PHE A 173 -14.14 -11.77 -20.46
C PHE A 173 -15.01 -11.72 -19.21
N SER A 174 -14.55 -11.03 -18.15
CA SER A 174 -15.31 -10.87 -16.90
C SER A 174 -16.20 -9.62 -16.85
N LEU A 175 -16.10 -8.70 -17.80
CA LEU A 175 -16.91 -7.48 -17.83
C LEU A 175 -18.43 -7.75 -17.67
N PRO A 176 -19.03 -8.79 -18.30
CA PRO A 176 -20.43 -9.13 -18.06
C PRO A 176 -20.74 -9.50 -16.61
N LEU A 177 -19.77 -10.11 -15.89
CA LEU A 177 -19.93 -10.46 -14.47
C LEU A 177 -19.99 -9.21 -13.59
N PHE A 178 -19.08 -8.25 -13.81
CA PHE A 178 -19.13 -6.97 -13.10
C PHE A 178 -20.47 -6.28 -13.31
N LYS A 179 -20.92 -6.15 -14.57
CA LYS A 179 -22.20 -5.52 -14.93
C LYS A 179 -23.39 -6.21 -14.25
N LYS A 180 -23.40 -7.54 -14.19
CA LYS A 180 -24.48 -8.32 -13.57
C LYS A 180 -24.58 -8.03 -12.07
N TYR A 181 -23.45 -7.94 -11.36
CA TYR A 181 -23.44 -7.78 -9.90
C TYR A 181 -23.49 -6.30 -9.46
N GLU A 182 -23.05 -5.34 -10.27
CA GLU A 182 -23.31 -3.92 -10.03
C GLU A 182 -24.81 -3.59 -10.12
N HIS A 183 -25.57 -4.22 -11.02
CA HIS A 183 -27.03 -4.01 -11.17
C HIS A 183 -27.83 -4.65 -10.05
N SER A 184 -27.42 -5.81 -9.52
CA SER A 184 -28.16 -6.51 -8.46
C SER A 184 -28.18 -5.71 -7.15
N VAL A 185 -27.10 -5.00 -6.82
CA VAL A 185 -27.05 -4.17 -5.62
C VAL A 185 -27.92 -2.91 -5.76
N THR A 186 -28.01 -2.34 -6.95
CA THR A 186 -28.86 -1.16 -7.21
C THR A 186 -30.34 -1.51 -7.07
N VAL A 187 -30.75 -2.72 -7.40
CA VAL A 187 -32.15 -3.18 -7.26
C VAL A 187 -32.47 -3.50 -5.79
N GLU A 188 -31.56 -4.14 -5.05
CA GLU A 188 -31.75 -4.42 -3.63
C GLU A 188 -31.78 -3.14 -2.76
N THR A 189 -31.05 -2.08 -3.15
CA THR A 189 -31.11 -0.77 -2.47
C THR A 189 -32.36 0.03 -2.80
N LEU A 190 -33.12 -0.34 -3.83
CA LEU A 190 -34.42 0.29 -4.17
C LEU A 190 -35.60 -0.46 -3.53
N ASP A 191 -35.43 -1.76 -3.19
CA ASP A 191 -36.53 -2.60 -2.66
C ASP A 191 -36.40 -2.96 -1.16
N GLY A 192 -35.36 -2.57 -0.47
CA GLY A 192 -35.21 -2.88 0.95
C GLY A 192 -34.02 -2.17 1.59
N GLU A 193 -34.35 -1.41 2.59
CA GLU A 193 -33.53 -0.85 3.65
C GLU A 193 -32.02 -1.07 3.53
N VAL A 194 -31.31 0.00 3.21
CA VAL A 194 -29.87 0.10 3.48
C VAL A 194 -29.67 -0.31 4.95
N PRO A 195 -28.86 -1.34 5.29
CA PRO A 195 -28.46 -1.52 6.66
C PRO A 195 -27.61 -0.30 7.03
N ASP A 196 -28.25 0.66 7.67
CA ASP A 196 -27.59 1.81 8.27
C ASP A 196 -26.79 1.28 9.48
N ILE A 197 -25.48 1.06 9.27
CA ILE A 197 -24.55 0.70 10.34
C ILE A 197 -24.35 1.90 11.31
N SER A 198 -25.15 2.95 11.15
CA SER A 198 -25.18 4.14 12.02
C SER A 198 -26.46 4.30 12.85
N ALA A 199 -27.38 3.31 12.84
CA ALA A 199 -28.66 3.42 13.55
C ALA A 199 -28.91 2.27 14.53
N GLU A 200 -28.07 2.14 15.55
CA GLU A 200 -28.51 1.67 16.87
C GLU A 200 -28.16 2.76 17.88
N GLU A 201 -29.01 3.75 17.96
CA GLU A 201 -29.35 4.55 19.17
C GLU A 201 -30.23 5.74 18.76
N ASN A 202 -31.51 5.56 19.08
CA ASN A 202 -32.57 6.54 19.31
C ASN A 202 -33.85 6.31 18.48
N GLU A 203 -34.54 5.24 18.77
CA GLU A 203 -36.01 5.24 18.71
C GLU A 203 -36.53 5.75 20.03
N ASN A 204 -36.80 7.02 20.13
CA ASN A 204 -37.89 7.66 20.87
C ASN A 204 -37.70 9.17 20.79
N THR A 205 -38.37 9.80 19.87
CA THR A 205 -39.12 11.05 20.06
C THR A 205 -39.68 11.55 18.72
N THR A 206 -40.98 11.57 18.67
CA THR A 206 -41.86 12.51 17.96
C THR A 206 -41.96 12.41 16.42
N LYS A 207 -42.98 11.64 16.02
CA LYS A 207 -43.81 11.99 14.87
C LYS A 207 -44.52 13.30 15.22
N GLU A 208 -44.12 14.37 14.55
CA GLU A 208 -44.98 15.51 14.21
C GLU A 208 -44.15 16.55 13.46
N GLN A 209 -44.72 17.03 12.36
CA GLN A 209 -44.31 18.10 11.46
C GLN A 209 -43.56 17.68 10.18
N ALA A 210 -44.37 17.19 9.26
CA ALA A 210 -44.12 17.37 7.83
C ALA A 210 -44.51 18.81 7.44
N GLU A 211 -43.84 19.33 6.40
CA GLU A 211 -44.05 20.57 5.67
C GLU A 211 -43.32 21.81 6.19
N GLU A 212 -42.16 22.08 5.59
CA GLU A 212 -41.86 23.37 4.94
C GLU A 212 -40.46 23.31 4.27
N ASP A 213 -40.42 23.85 3.07
CA ASP A 213 -39.25 24.02 2.20
C ASP A 213 -38.00 24.55 2.93
N GLY A 214 -36.89 23.82 2.80
CA GLY A 214 -35.61 24.32 3.27
C GLY A 214 -34.49 23.36 2.88
N GLU A 215 -33.65 23.75 1.92
CA GLU A 215 -32.38 23.11 1.62
C GLU A 215 -31.68 22.70 2.92
N THR A 216 -31.57 21.39 3.16
CA THR A 216 -30.76 20.88 4.27
C THR A 216 -29.35 21.41 4.11
N PRO A 217 -28.80 22.16 5.07
CA PRO A 217 -27.47 22.71 4.94
C PRO A 217 -26.51 21.54 4.84
N LYS A 218 -25.83 21.38 3.70
CA LYS A 218 -24.71 20.44 3.51
C LYS A 218 -23.75 20.73 4.63
N LYS A 219 -23.69 19.85 5.68
CA LYS A 219 -22.71 19.97 6.78
C LYS A 219 -21.33 20.12 6.14
N LYS A 220 -20.71 21.29 6.26
CA LYS A 220 -19.36 21.55 5.75
C LYS A 220 -18.44 20.50 6.33
N LYS A 221 -17.77 19.71 5.47
CA LYS A 221 -16.74 18.78 5.93
C LYS A 221 -15.70 19.58 6.71
N PRO A 222 -15.26 19.11 7.89
CA PRO A 222 -14.25 19.83 8.66
C PRO A 222 -12.99 20.00 7.82
N ALA A 223 -12.36 21.17 7.90
CA ALA A 223 -11.10 21.41 7.20
C ALA A 223 -10.03 20.43 7.72
N ILE A 224 -9.12 19.98 6.83
CA ILE A 224 -8.02 19.07 7.20
C ILE A 224 -7.28 19.56 8.43
N PHE A 225 -7.04 20.89 8.54
CA PHE A 225 -6.38 21.50 9.70
C PHE A 225 -7.18 21.37 11.00
N GLU A 226 -8.50 21.28 10.95
CA GLU A 226 -9.32 21.07 12.15
C GLU A 226 -9.17 19.64 12.66
N ILE A 227 -9.10 18.68 11.77
CA ILE A 227 -8.91 17.26 12.11
C ILE A 227 -7.49 17.03 12.66
N LEU A 228 -6.47 17.66 12.09
CA LEU A 228 -5.09 17.56 12.58
C LEU A 228 -4.91 18.16 14.00
N LYS A 229 -5.80 19.06 14.43
CA LYS A 229 -5.82 19.58 15.82
C LYS A 229 -6.39 18.59 16.84
N ILE A 230 -7.08 17.53 16.40
CA ILE A 230 -7.56 16.48 17.30
C ILE A 230 -6.34 15.81 17.95
N LYS A 231 -6.34 15.78 19.29
CA LYS A 231 -5.23 15.24 20.09
C LYS A 231 -4.90 13.80 19.67
N GLY A 232 -3.67 13.58 19.23
CA GLY A 232 -3.17 12.27 18.82
C GLY A 232 -3.17 12.02 17.32
N VAL A 233 -3.94 12.74 16.50
CA VAL A 233 -4.00 12.54 15.04
C VAL A 233 -2.64 12.78 14.38
N ALA A 234 -1.96 13.87 14.71
CA ALA A 234 -0.62 14.16 14.16
C ALA A 234 0.40 13.06 14.52
N TRP A 235 0.34 12.51 15.74
CA TRP A 235 1.18 11.38 16.15
C TRP A 235 0.84 10.10 15.39
N ALA A 236 -0.45 9.85 15.14
CA ALA A 236 -0.89 8.70 14.34
C ALA A 236 -0.40 8.82 12.87
N VAL A 237 -0.48 10.01 12.27
CA VAL A 237 0.09 10.30 10.93
C VAL A 237 1.59 10.06 10.91
N LEU A 238 2.32 10.58 11.91
CA LEU A 238 3.77 10.41 12.00
C LEU A 238 4.16 8.93 12.20
N SER A 239 3.43 8.20 13.05
CA SER A 239 3.65 6.77 13.28
C SER A 239 3.55 5.97 11.96
N LEU A 240 2.45 6.16 11.22
CA LEU A 240 2.26 5.49 9.95
C LEU A 240 3.25 5.98 8.88
N GLY A 241 3.62 7.26 8.93
CA GLY A 241 4.63 7.86 8.05
C GLY A 241 6.01 7.25 8.22
N LEU A 242 6.45 6.98 9.45
CA LEU A 242 7.71 6.27 9.73
C LEU A 242 7.67 4.83 9.20
N TYR A 243 6.55 4.13 9.38
CA TYR A 243 6.33 2.80 8.82
C TYR A 243 6.46 2.81 7.30
N VAL A 244 5.69 3.67 6.61
CA VAL A 244 5.68 3.77 5.13
C VAL A 244 7.05 4.18 4.60
N SER A 245 7.76 5.06 5.31
CA SER A 245 9.13 5.45 4.94
C SER A 245 10.08 4.27 4.90
N MET A 246 10.05 3.41 5.93
CA MET A 246 10.89 2.21 5.96
C MET A 246 10.48 1.19 4.89
N GLU A 247 9.16 1.00 4.67
CA GLU A 247 8.63 0.11 3.64
C GLU A 247 9.12 0.53 2.25
N PHE A 248 9.01 1.82 1.93
CA PHE A 248 9.48 2.36 0.66
C PHE A 248 10.99 2.28 0.50
N LEU A 249 11.75 2.55 1.57
CA LEU A 249 13.21 2.45 1.54
C LEU A 249 13.68 1.05 1.19
N ILE A 250 13.13 0.03 1.86
CA ILE A 250 13.53 -1.36 1.61
C ILE A 250 13.05 -1.82 0.23
N GLY A 251 11.81 -1.48 -0.14
CA GLY A 251 11.25 -1.86 -1.45
C GLY A 251 12.04 -1.30 -2.63
N THR A 252 12.49 -0.05 -2.54
CA THR A 252 13.22 0.63 -3.62
C THR A 252 14.72 0.35 -3.58
N TRP A 253 15.32 0.41 -2.38
CA TRP A 253 16.78 0.44 -2.23
C TRP A 253 17.38 -0.83 -1.66
N GLY A 254 16.55 -1.81 -1.27
CA GLY A 254 17.02 -3.06 -0.65
C GLY A 254 17.96 -3.84 -1.56
N ALA A 255 17.67 -3.91 -2.87
CA ALA A 255 18.56 -4.56 -3.83
C ALA A 255 19.85 -3.76 -4.05
N SER A 256 19.77 -2.44 -4.20
CA SER A 256 20.94 -1.57 -4.27
C SER A 256 21.85 -1.70 -3.05
N TYR A 257 21.26 -1.71 -1.84
CA TYR A 257 22.03 -1.97 -0.62
C TYR A 257 22.75 -3.34 -0.67
N ALA A 258 22.06 -4.40 -1.07
CA ALA A 258 22.61 -5.74 -1.11
C ALA A 258 23.78 -5.85 -2.10
N VAL A 259 23.64 -5.24 -3.28
CA VAL A 259 24.70 -5.21 -4.30
C VAL A 259 25.89 -4.37 -3.82
N ASN A 260 25.65 -3.12 -3.42
CA ASN A 260 26.72 -2.16 -3.11
C ASN A 260 27.43 -2.44 -1.79
N THR A 261 26.74 -3.04 -0.79
CA THR A 261 27.29 -3.19 0.57
C THR A 261 27.64 -4.65 0.90
N LYS A 262 26.88 -5.61 0.37
CA LYS A 262 27.10 -7.04 0.66
C LYS A 262 27.78 -7.77 -0.49
N GLY A 263 27.98 -7.12 -1.63
CA GLY A 263 28.67 -7.67 -2.79
C GLY A 263 27.98 -8.87 -3.44
N VAL A 264 26.64 -8.99 -3.26
CA VAL A 264 25.87 -10.05 -3.92
C VAL A 264 25.53 -9.65 -5.37
N SER A 265 25.26 -10.66 -6.20
CA SER A 265 24.83 -10.40 -7.57
C SER A 265 23.47 -9.66 -7.58
N PRO A 266 23.17 -8.86 -8.64
CA PRO A 266 21.85 -8.24 -8.77
C PRO A 266 20.68 -9.25 -8.72
N ALA A 267 20.90 -10.43 -9.29
CA ALA A 267 19.91 -11.52 -9.24
C ALA A 267 19.65 -12.03 -7.83
N ASP A 268 20.70 -12.24 -7.03
CA ASP A 268 20.56 -12.64 -5.63
C ASP A 268 19.94 -11.52 -4.79
N ALA A 269 20.31 -10.25 -5.07
CA ALA A 269 19.72 -9.11 -4.41
C ALA A 269 18.20 -9.05 -4.62
N ALA A 270 17.74 -9.27 -5.87
CA ALA A 270 16.31 -9.34 -6.18
C ALA A 270 15.61 -10.48 -5.40
N ARG A 271 16.23 -11.67 -5.31
CA ARG A 271 15.69 -12.79 -4.50
C ARG A 271 15.62 -12.46 -3.03
N TRP A 272 16.63 -11.79 -2.46
CA TRP A 272 16.60 -11.36 -1.06
C TRP A 272 15.48 -10.34 -0.80
N VAL A 273 15.25 -9.41 -1.71
CA VAL A 273 14.12 -8.46 -1.59
C VAL A 273 12.77 -9.18 -1.70
N SER A 274 12.67 -10.25 -2.49
CA SER A 274 11.43 -11.05 -2.52
C SER A 274 11.12 -11.68 -1.17
N LEU A 275 12.13 -12.07 -0.37
CA LEU A 275 11.92 -12.59 0.99
C LEU A 275 11.35 -11.51 1.93
N TYR A 276 11.72 -10.24 1.74
CA TYR A 276 11.11 -9.14 2.49
C TYR A 276 9.61 -9.04 2.20
N PHE A 277 9.20 -9.04 0.94
CA PHE A 277 7.79 -8.99 0.57
C PHE A 277 7.04 -10.28 0.97
N GLY A 278 7.67 -11.44 0.84
CA GLY A 278 7.14 -12.71 1.35
C GLY A 278 6.95 -12.69 2.87
N GLY A 279 7.86 -12.04 3.59
CA GLY A 279 7.73 -11.75 5.02
C GLY A 279 6.51 -10.90 5.33
N ILE A 280 6.29 -9.80 4.60
CA ILE A 280 5.09 -8.94 4.77
C ILE A 280 3.81 -9.76 4.57
N MET A 281 3.76 -10.56 3.50
CA MET A 281 2.61 -11.43 3.21
C MET A 281 2.36 -12.42 4.35
N ALA A 282 3.41 -13.15 4.78
CA ALA A 282 3.32 -14.11 5.88
C ALA A 282 2.90 -13.43 7.19
N GLY A 283 3.49 -12.28 7.52
CA GLY A 283 3.14 -11.49 8.70
C GLY A 283 1.69 -11.03 8.69
N ARG A 284 1.15 -10.61 7.54
CA ARG A 284 -0.28 -10.24 7.39
C ARG A 284 -1.19 -11.44 7.60
N VAL A 285 -0.86 -12.59 7.02
CA VAL A 285 -1.63 -13.83 7.21
C VAL A 285 -1.63 -14.26 8.68
N ILE A 286 -0.44 -14.32 9.29
CA ILE A 286 -0.30 -14.69 10.71
C ILE A 286 -1.07 -13.72 11.62
N SER A 287 -0.91 -12.41 11.38
CA SER A 287 -1.61 -11.39 12.19
C SER A 287 -3.13 -11.50 12.05
N GLY A 288 -3.64 -11.86 10.88
CA GLY A 288 -5.07 -12.14 10.69
C GLY A 288 -5.59 -13.24 11.61
N PHE A 289 -4.81 -14.32 11.79
CA PHE A 289 -5.19 -15.41 12.71
C PHE A 289 -5.05 -15.05 14.19
N ILE A 290 -4.02 -14.29 14.56
CA ILE A 290 -3.78 -13.96 15.98
C ILE A 290 -4.58 -12.74 16.45
N SER A 291 -5.15 -11.94 15.55
CA SER A 291 -5.98 -10.77 15.86
C SER A 291 -7.25 -11.11 16.67
N TYR A 292 -7.69 -12.38 16.66
CA TYR A 292 -8.78 -12.85 17.53
C TYR A 292 -8.40 -12.89 19.03
N LYS A 293 -7.08 -12.92 19.35
CA LYS A 293 -6.58 -13.03 20.73
C LYS A 293 -5.92 -11.78 21.24
N PHE A 294 -5.39 -10.96 20.33
CA PHE A 294 -4.57 -9.79 20.66
C PHE A 294 -5.18 -8.53 20.07
N ASP A 295 -5.20 -7.46 20.85
CA ASP A 295 -5.63 -6.15 20.40
C ASP A 295 -4.61 -5.48 19.46
N ASP A 296 -5.04 -4.43 18.76
CA ASP A 296 -4.20 -3.72 17.80
C ASP A 296 -2.89 -3.19 18.41
N LYS A 297 -2.91 -2.78 19.68
CA LYS A 297 -1.71 -2.25 20.37
C LYS A 297 -0.65 -3.34 20.54
N VAL A 298 -1.08 -4.55 20.90
CA VAL A 298 -0.19 -5.69 21.06
C VAL A 298 0.36 -6.13 19.70
N LEU A 299 -0.49 -6.18 18.66
CA LEU A 299 -0.07 -6.54 17.31
C LEU A 299 0.95 -5.56 16.74
N ILE A 300 0.74 -4.25 16.93
CA ILE A 300 1.69 -3.21 16.52
C ILE A 300 3.03 -3.37 17.25
N ARG A 301 3.03 -3.55 18.58
CA ARG A 301 4.25 -3.78 19.37
C ARG A 301 5.00 -5.02 18.93
N LEU A 302 4.29 -6.14 18.78
CA LEU A 302 4.88 -7.40 18.32
C LEU A 302 5.51 -7.24 16.94
N GLY A 303 4.82 -6.58 16.00
CA GLY A 303 5.34 -6.27 14.69
C GLY A 303 6.63 -5.44 14.75
N ILE A 304 6.64 -4.37 15.58
CA ILE A 304 7.83 -3.51 15.76
C ILE A 304 8.99 -4.31 16.37
N VAL A 305 8.74 -5.18 17.32
CA VAL A 305 9.79 -6.04 17.92
C VAL A 305 10.37 -6.99 16.87
N VAL A 306 9.52 -7.69 16.12
CA VAL A 306 9.97 -8.64 15.10
C VAL A 306 10.76 -7.94 13.98
N MET A 307 10.27 -6.78 13.47
CA MET A 307 11.05 -6.05 12.47
C MET A 307 12.36 -5.50 13.02
N THR A 308 12.40 -5.07 14.29
CA THR A 308 13.64 -4.58 14.93
C THR A 308 14.68 -5.70 15.05
N ILE A 309 14.27 -6.90 15.45
CA ILE A 309 15.15 -8.08 15.45
C ILE A 309 15.69 -8.34 14.04
N GLY A 310 14.81 -8.28 13.03
CA GLY A 310 15.21 -8.41 11.63
C GLY A 310 16.22 -7.34 11.21
N MET A 311 16.03 -6.08 11.61
CA MET A 311 16.95 -4.98 11.32
C MET A 311 18.31 -5.16 12.03
N ILE A 312 18.32 -5.69 13.25
CA ILE A 312 19.56 -6.03 13.94
C ILE A 312 20.31 -7.11 13.16
N VAL A 313 19.64 -8.20 12.76
CA VAL A 313 20.24 -9.25 11.91
C VAL A 313 20.77 -8.65 10.61
N PHE A 314 20.00 -7.77 9.97
CA PHE A 314 20.38 -7.11 8.72
C PHE A 314 21.63 -6.22 8.88
N ALA A 315 21.83 -5.62 10.05
CA ALA A 315 23.00 -4.80 10.38
C ALA A 315 24.26 -5.62 10.68
N LEU A 316 24.15 -6.92 11.01
CA LEU A 316 25.30 -7.74 11.42
C LEU A 316 26.36 -7.84 10.32
N PRO A 317 27.65 -7.82 10.68
CA PRO A 317 28.77 -7.91 9.73
C PRO A 317 29.04 -9.37 9.28
N ILE A 318 27.98 -10.14 8.99
CA ILE A 318 28.05 -11.55 8.57
C ILE A 318 27.90 -11.74 7.06
N GLY A 319 28.31 -10.73 6.27
CA GLY A 319 28.26 -10.76 4.82
C GLY A 319 26.82 -10.87 4.30
N LYS A 320 26.62 -11.64 3.24
CA LYS A 320 25.32 -11.84 2.60
C LYS A 320 24.27 -12.51 3.51
N TYR A 321 24.68 -13.25 4.52
CA TYR A 321 23.76 -13.93 5.44
C TYR A 321 22.94 -12.96 6.28
N SER A 322 23.42 -11.72 6.48
CA SER A 322 22.65 -10.67 7.15
C SER A 322 21.35 -10.32 6.40
N LEU A 323 21.29 -10.58 5.09
CA LEU A 323 20.11 -10.33 4.28
C LEU A 323 18.90 -11.20 4.70
N ALA A 324 19.13 -12.30 5.43
CA ALA A 324 18.05 -13.08 6.06
C ALA A 324 17.19 -12.23 7.00
N GLY A 325 17.76 -11.15 7.55
CA GLY A 325 17.00 -10.16 8.31
C GLY A 325 15.82 -9.55 7.55
N LEU A 326 15.88 -9.46 6.21
CA LEU A 326 14.80 -8.94 5.37
C LEU A 326 13.48 -9.73 5.55
N LEU A 327 13.54 -11.05 5.70
CA LEU A 327 12.36 -11.87 5.96
C LEU A 327 11.70 -11.49 7.30
N LEU A 328 12.48 -11.32 8.35
CA LEU A 328 11.98 -10.92 9.67
C LEU A 328 11.47 -9.47 9.66
N ILE A 329 12.18 -8.57 8.97
CA ILE A 329 11.71 -7.20 8.78
C ILE A 329 10.32 -7.23 8.15
N GLY A 330 10.16 -7.93 7.02
CA GLY A 330 8.88 -8.07 6.34
C GLY A 330 7.80 -8.67 7.25
N ALA A 331 8.08 -9.75 7.95
CA ALA A 331 7.13 -10.39 8.85
C ALA A 331 6.65 -9.43 9.97
N GLY A 332 7.55 -8.61 10.50
CA GLY A 332 7.19 -7.58 11.47
C GLY A 332 6.38 -6.43 10.89
N PHE A 333 6.59 -6.08 9.62
CA PHE A 333 5.78 -5.08 8.91
C PHE A 333 4.32 -5.52 8.72
N GLY A 334 4.10 -6.84 8.54
CA GLY A 334 2.78 -7.41 8.24
C GLY A 334 1.65 -6.90 9.12
N PRO A 335 1.70 -6.99 10.45
CA PRO A 335 0.63 -6.57 11.34
C PRO A 335 0.51 -5.05 11.54
N VAL A 336 1.60 -4.27 11.36
CA VAL A 336 1.64 -2.87 11.82
C VAL A 336 0.67 -1.97 11.06
N PHE A 337 0.68 -2.03 9.73
CA PHE A 337 -0.18 -1.19 8.90
C PHE A 337 -1.68 -1.46 9.15
N PRO A 338 -2.18 -2.70 8.99
CA PRO A 338 -3.60 -2.98 9.15
C PRO A 338 -4.08 -2.69 10.58
N SER A 339 -3.32 -3.05 11.60
CA SER A 339 -3.69 -2.75 13.00
C SER A 339 -3.66 -1.26 13.31
N THR A 340 -2.79 -0.47 12.68
CA THR A 340 -2.75 0.97 12.88
C THR A 340 -4.00 1.65 12.31
N ILE A 341 -4.46 1.23 11.13
CA ILE A 341 -5.69 1.73 10.50
C ILE A 341 -6.93 1.25 11.25
N HIS A 342 -6.99 -0.04 11.62
CA HIS A 342 -8.10 -0.61 12.37
C HIS A 342 -8.30 0.07 13.74
N ALA A 343 -7.23 0.52 14.37
CA ALA A 343 -7.30 1.21 15.66
C ALA A 343 -7.91 2.62 15.60
N VAL A 344 -8.12 3.23 14.42
CA VAL A 344 -8.57 4.62 14.29
C VAL A 344 -9.92 4.87 14.97
N PRO A 345 -11.01 4.14 14.67
CA PRO A 345 -12.30 4.37 15.32
C PRO A 345 -12.24 4.15 16.84
N PHE A 346 -11.43 3.21 17.32
CA PHE A 346 -11.25 2.95 18.75
C PHE A 346 -10.44 4.02 19.48
N ARG A 347 -9.56 4.74 18.77
CA ARG A 347 -8.72 5.80 19.33
C ARG A 347 -9.37 7.17 19.29
N PHE A 348 -10.14 7.47 18.25
CA PHE A 348 -10.65 8.82 17.96
C PHE A 348 -12.17 8.91 17.89
N GLY A 349 -12.88 7.79 18.07
CA GLY A 349 -14.34 7.70 17.90
C GLY A 349 -14.75 7.55 16.43
N THR A 350 -16.01 7.18 16.22
CA THR A 350 -16.56 6.86 14.89
C THR A 350 -16.83 8.10 14.04
N LYS A 351 -17.17 9.23 14.68
CA LYS A 351 -17.63 10.46 14.02
C LYS A 351 -16.68 10.98 12.92
N TYR A 352 -15.35 10.95 13.15
CA TYR A 352 -14.34 11.44 12.23
C TYR A 352 -13.40 10.35 11.75
N SER A 353 -13.74 9.10 12.00
CA SER A 353 -12.85 7.95 11.70
C SER A 353 -12.44 7.90 10.24
N ALA A 354 -13.37 8.05 9.30
CA ALA A 354 -13.07 8.03 7.86
C ALA A 354 -12.14 9.17 7.44
N ASP A 355 -12.38 10.38 7.94
CA ASP A 355 -11.55 11.55 7.63
C ASP A 355 -10.14 11.40 8.22
N ILE A 356 -10.04 10.93 9.48
CA ILE A 356 -8.76 10.68 10.15
C ILE A 356 -7.97 9.59 9.43
N THR A 357 -8.62 8.49 9.01
CA THR A 357 -7.98 7.43 8.23
C THR A 357 -7.43 7.98 6.92
N GLY A 358 -8.21 8.78 6.19
CA GLY A 358 -7.77 9.42 4.96
C GLY A 358 -6.55 10.34 5.15
N ILE A 359 -6.58 11.18 6.19
CA ILE A 359 -5.46 12.07 6.53
C ILE A 359 -4.24 11.26 6.99
N GLN A 360 -4.44 10.20 7.76
CA GLN A 360 -3.37 9.33 8.22
C GLN A 360 -2.68 8.62 7.05
N MET A 361 -3.44 8.08 6.10
CA MET A 361 -2.88 7.45 4.91
C MET A 361 -2.20 8.46 3.99
N GLY A 362 -2.89 9.53 3.61
CA GLY A 362 -2.33 10.56 2.73
C GLY A 362 -1.08 11.23 3.32
N GLY A 363 -1.12 11.57 4.60
CA GLY A 363 0.02 12.15 5.31
C GLY A 363 1.20 11.17 5.43
N SER A 364 0.93 9.90 5.66
CA SER A 364 1.99 8.87 5.72
C SER A 364 2.70 8.66 4.39
N TYR A 365 1.97 8.65 3.28
CA TYR A 365 2.57 8.59 1.95
C TYR A 365 3.38 9.84 1.63
N ALA A 366 2.91 11.03 1.98
CA ALA A 366 3.66 12.26 1.79
C ALA A 366 4.99 12.24 2.56
N ILE A 367 5.00 11.77 3.81
CA ILE A 367 6.21 11.57 4.61
C ILE A 367 7.12 10.53 3.95
N GLY A 368 6.58 9.38 3.54
CA GLY A 368 7.33 8.32 2.88
C GLY A 368 8.01 8.80 1.61
N TRP A 369 7.32 9.54 0.77
CA TRP A 369 7.90 10.12 -0.46
C TRP A 369 8.96 11.19 -0.18
N ALA A 370 8.77 12.03 0.83
CA ALA A 370 9.79 13.01 1.22
C ALA A 370 11.08 12.31 1.71
N VAL A 371 10.96 11.26 2.50
CA VAL A 371 12.09 10.43 2.93
C VAL A 371 12.74 9.74 1.74
N GLN A 372 11.95 9.15 0.83
CA GLN A 372 12.43 8.47 -0.36
C GLN A 372 13.20 9.42 -1.29
N LEU A 373 12.71 10.65 -1.46
CA LEU A 373 13.37 11.67 -2.29
C LEU A 373 14.73 12.04 -1.70
N THR A 374 14.78 12.36 -0.41
CA THR A 374 16.01 12.78 0.26
C THR A 374 17.02 11.64 0.38
N PHE A 375 16.56 10.42 0.61
CA PHE A 375 17.41 9.24 0.78
C PHE A 375 18.33 9.00 -0.42
N GLY A 376 17.81 9.04 -1.66
CA GLY A 376 18.63 8.77 -2.84
C GLY A 376 19.80 9.74 -2.98
N PHE A 377 19.59 11.02 -2.69
CA PHE A 377 20.67 12.03 -2.73
C PHE A 377 21.69 11.85 -1.59
N VAL A 378 21.21 11.43 -0.41
CA VAL A 378 22.10 11.12 0.73
C VAL A 378 22.92 9.86 0.43
N ALA A 379 22.27 8.78 -0.02
CA ALA A 379 22.95 7.52 -0.34
C ALA A 379 24.02 7.69 -1.44
N GLN A 380 23.78 8.55 -2.41
CA GLN A 380 24.76 8.87 -3.45
C GLN A 380 26.04 9.50 -2.88
N LYS A 381 25.94 10.29 -1.81
CA LYS A 381 27.09 10.99 -1.19
C LYS A 381 27.84 10.13 -0.19
N VAL A 382 27.13 9.37 0.64
CA VAL A 382 27.70 8.64 1.79
C VAL A 382 27.72 7.11 1.62
N GLY A 383 27.17 6.60 0.50
CA GLY A 383 27.01 5.17 0.25
C GLY A 383 25.83 4.59 1.00
N PHE A 384 25.66 3.26 0.94
CA PHE A 384 24.51 2.55 1.54
C PHE A 384 24.75 1.97 2.93
N SER A 385 25.98 2.02 3.45
CA SER A 385 26.35 1.34 4.71
C SER A 385 25.57 1.81 5.94
N PHE A 386 24.99 3.02 5.90
CA PHE A 386 24.18 3.56 7.00
C PHE A 386 22.73 3.05 7.02
N VAL A 387 22.24 2.37 5.96
CA VAL A 387 20.85 1.93 5.81
C VAL A 387 20.32 1.14 7.02
N PRO A 388 21.02 0.10 7.53
CA PRO A 388 20.52 -0.65 8.68
C PRO A 388 20.35 0.23 9.92
N TYR A 389 21.25 1.16 10.15
CA TYR A 389 21.21 2.07 11.30
C TYR A 389 20.08 3.09 11.18
N LEU A 390 19.80 3.58 9.97
CA LEU A 390 18.66 4.44 9.69
C LEU A 390 17.34 3.71 9.95
N LEU A 391 17.22 2.47 9.50
CA LEU A 391 16.04 1.64 9.74
C LEU A 391 15.83 1.37 11.24
N LEU A 392 16.89 1.07 12.00
CA LEU A 392 16.83 0.93 13.46
C LEU A 392 16.39 2.21 14.16
N ALA A 393 16.90 3.36 13.72
CA ALA A 393 16.49 4.66 14.25
C ALA A 393 15.00 4.94 13.97
N PHE A 394 14.52 4.61 12.77
CA PHE A 394 13.11 4.76 12.42
C PHE A 394 12.22 3.77 13.19
N ALA A 395 12.67 2.53 13.41
CA ALA A 395 11.93 1.56 14.23
C ALA A 395 11.81 2.00 15.69
N ALA A 396 12.88 2.55 16.27
CA ALA A 396 12.85 3.13 17.60
C ALA A 396 11.91 4.35 17.67
N ALA A 397 11.98 5.25 16.70
CA ALA A 397 11.07 6.38 16.57
C ALA A 397 9.61 5.94 16.43
N LEU A 398 9.35 4.92 15.59
CA LEU A 398 8.02 4.34 15.40
C LEU A 398 7.45 3.79 16.72
N LEU A 399 8.26 3.08 17.50
CA LEU A 399 7.84 2.56 18.81
C LEU A 399 7.47 3.71 19.75
N ILE A 400 8.35 4.73 19.87
CA ILE A 400 8.13 5.88 20.74
C ILE A 400 6.85 6.62 20.33
N VAL A 401 6.71 6.94 19.04
CA VAL A 401 5.55 7.70 18.50
C VAL A 401 4.26 6.90 18.66
N SER A 402 4.30 5.57 18.43
CA SER A 402 3.15 4.69 18.65
C SER A 402 2.72 4.68 20.14
N GLU A 403 3.65 4.64 21.09
CA GLU A 403 3.34 4.69 22.51
C GLU A 403 2.84 6.08 22.96
N ILE A 404 3.37 7.17 22.39
CA ILE A 404 2.82 8.51 22.60
C ILE A 404 1.37 8.57 22.12
N THR A 405 1.11 8.05 20.89
CA THR A 405 -0.25 7.97 20.34
C THR A 405 -1.19 7.23 21.28
N ASN A 406 -0.77 6.05 21.76
CA ASN A 406 -1.56 5.26 22.69
C ASN A 406 -1.87 5.99 24.00
N LYS A 407 -0.87 6.70 24.59
CA LYS A 407 -1.04 7.47 25.83
C LYS A 407 -1.96 8.69 25.66
N VAL A 408 -1.81 9.41 24.54
CA VAL A 408 -2.58 10.63 24.27
C VAL A 408 -4.04 10.29 24.02
N THR A 409 -4.33 9.20 23.28
CA THR A 409 -5.69 8.78 22.95
C THR A 409 -6.39 8.08 24.12
N ALA A 410 -5.65 7.37 25.00
CA ALA A 410 -6.24 6.77 26.22
C ALA A 410 -6.80 7.82 27.18
N LYS A 411 -6.09 8.95 27.35
CA LYS A 411 -6.57 10.06 28.20
C LYS A 411 -7.84 10.71 27.67
N HIS A 412 -8.07 10.64 26.35
CA HIS A 412 -9.27 11.23 25.75
C HIS A 412 -10.52 10.38 25.99
N LYS A 413 -10.39 9.05 26.00
CA LYS A 413 -11.49 8.12 26.36
C LYS A 413 -12.00 8.35 27.78
N VAL A 414 -11.09 8.44 28.73
CA VAL A 414 -11.45 8.66 30.16
C VAL A 414 -12.14 10.01 30.37
N ALA A 415 -11.73 11.06 29.67
CA ALA A 415 -12.36 12.38 29.77
C ALA A 415 -13.76 12.43 29.14
N THR A 416 -14.04 11.60 28.12
CA THR A 416 -15.36 11.54 27.48
C THR A 416 -16.34 10.67 28.27
N GLU A 417 -15.86 9.61 28.93
CA GLU A 417 -16.67 8.75 29.83
C GLU A 417 -17.01 9.39 31.16
N GLN A 418 -16.27 10.44 31.58
CA GLN A 418 -16.59 11.21 32.81
C GLN A 418 -17.56 12.37 32.58
N ILE A 419 -17.88 12.70 31.33
CA ILE A 419 -18.77 13.82 30.94
C ILE A 419 -20.13 13.28 30.43
N SER A 420 -20.22 11.97 30.15
CA SER A 420 -21.46 11.26 29.79
C SER A 420 -22.08 10.64 31.04
#